data_9590457b5834e5729a4d9db70031025c
#
_entry.id   9590457b5834e5729a4d9db70031025c
#
_cell.length_a   1.000
_cell.length_b   1.000
_cell.length_c   1.000
_cell.angle_alpha   90.00
_cell.angle_beta   90.00
_cell.angle_gamma   90.00
#
_symmetry.space_group_name_H-M   'P 1'
#
loop_
_entity.id
_entity.type
_entity.pdbx_description
1 polymer ?
#
loop_
_entity_poly.entity_id
_entity_poly.type
_entity_poly.pdbx_seq_one_letter_code
_entity_poly.pdbx_strand_id
1 'polypeptide(L)'
;MAGVSCTIETDKLPPNLRGICQRRESRAADSEDLNVTKRNIGVLGAGTWGMALARMLCVSGNDVQVWSAIEKEIDSLSSTRVHPNLPGMKIPDELRFTKSIEEACKDKDVLLFAVPSVFVRSTAAKARPYVADDQIIVDVAKGIEPDTLYTMTEILADELGKEGG
;
A
#
# COMPACT_ATOMS: atom_id res chain seq x y z
N MET A 1 32.00 -2.02 -4.70
CA MET A 1 31.92 -2.22 -3.25
C MET A 1 31.37 -3.61 -3.02
N ALA A 2 32.16 -4.46 -2.36
CA ALA A 2 31.86 -5.88 -2.23
C ALA A 2 30.64 -6.11 -1.32
N GLY A 3 29.65 -6.84 -1.83
CA GLY A 3 28.51 -7.30 -1.04
C GLY A 3 28.98 -8.31 -0.01
N VAL A 4 28.70 -8.04 1.26
CA VAL A 4 28.93 -9.00 2.35
C VAL A 4 27.83 -10.06 2.22
N SER A 5 28.19 -11.20 1.63
CA SER A 5 27.38 -12.42 1.67
C SER A 5 27.51 -13.00 3.09
N CYS A 6 26.47 -12.90 3.88
CA CYS A 6 26.39 -13.55 5.16
C CYS A 6 25.96 -15.01 4.93
N THR A 7 26.92 -15.89 4.62
CA THR A 7 26.71 -17.33 4.52
C THR A 7 26.73 -17.89 5.94
N ILE A 8 25.57 -18.27 6.47
CA ILE A 8 25.49 -18.99 7.73
C ILE A 8 25.91 -20.44 7.42
N GLU A 9 27.03 -20.88 8.03
CA GLU A 9 27.46 -22.29 7.95
C GLU A 9 26.41 -23.19 8.62
N THR A 10 25.56 -23.79 7.82
CA THR A 10 24.43 -24.63 8.26
C THR A 10 24.88 -25.85 9.06
N ASP A 11 26.13 -26.28 8.89
CA ASP A 11 26.70 -27.45 9.61
C ASP A 11 26.93 -27.20 11.11
N LYS A 12 26.99 -25.92 11.52
CA LYS A 12 27.17 -25.55 12.95
C LYS A 12 25.84 -25.35 13.68
N LEU A 13 24.69 -25.51 13.01
CA LEU A 13 23.39 -25.39 13.63
C LEU A 13 22.93 -26.69 14.28
N PRO A 14 22.24 -26.65 15.44
CA PRO A 14 21.64 -27.79 16.04
C PRO A 14 20.62 -28.47 15.10
N PRO A 15 20.44 -29.80 15.18
CA PRO A 15 19.66 -30.58 14.21
C PRO A 15 18.24 -30.10 13.99
N ASN A 16 17.59 -29.58 15.03
CA ASN A 16 16.24 -29.01 14.99
C ASN A 16 16.11 -27.70 14.21
N LEU A 17 17.21 -26.99 13.96
CA LEU A 17 17.22 -25.73 13.18
C LEU A 17 17.72 -25.90 11.75
N ARG A 18 18.41 -27.01 11.42
CA ARG A 18 18.91 -27.28 10.06
C ARG A 18 17.77 -27.38 9.04
N GLY A 19 16.66 -28.03 9.38
CA GLY A 19 15.50 -28.17 8.51
C GLY A 19 14.70 -26.87 8.27
N ILE A 20 14.86 -25.88 9.17
CA ILE A 20 14.24 -24.56 9.01
C ILE A 20 15.07 -23.70 8.05
N CYS A 21 16.40 -23.83 8.11
CA CYS A 21 17.31 -23.09 7.22
C CYS A 21 17.20 -23.60 5.78
N GLN A 22 17.17 -24.93 5.57
CA GLN A 22 16.99 -25.54 4.25
C GLN A 22 15.63 -25.21 3.61
N ARG A 23 14.54 -25.12 4.41
CA ARG A 23 13.23 -24.67 3.92
C ARG A 23 13.19 -23.19 3.53
N ARG A 24 14.06 -22.36 4.10
CA ARG A 24 14.19 -20.96 3.69
C ARG A 24 14.98 -20.81 2.39
N GLU A 25 15.99 -21.62 2.18
CA GLU A 25 16.79 -21.63 0.95
C GLU A 25 15.98 -22.19 -0.24
N SER A 26 15.19 -23.26 -0.05
CA SER A 26 14.28 -23.75 -1.09
C SER A 26 13.17 -22.74 -1.44
N ARG A 27 12.61 -22.02 -0.44
CA ARG A 27 11.65 -20.95 -0.71
C ARG A 27 12.26 -19.72 -1.40
N ALA A 28 13.54 -19.45 -1.22
CA ALA A 28 14.26 -18.40 -1.95
C ALA A 28 14.57 -18.81 -3.39
N ALA A 29 14.81 -20.11 -3.64
CA ALA A 29 14.99 -20.64 -4.99
C ALA A 29 13.68 -20.73 -5.79
N ASP A 30 12.53 -21.01 -5.13
CA ASP A 30 11.20 -21.01 -5.74
C ASP A 30 10.65 -19.61 -6.03
N SER A 31 11.38 -18.53 -5.67
CA SER A 31 10.96 -17.14 -5.95
C SER A 31 11.35 -16.64 -7.34
N GLU A 32 11.94 -17.48 -8.20
CA GLU A 32 12.38 -17.05 -9.55
C GLU A 32 11.27 -17.00 -10.61
N ASP A 33 10.01 -17.39 -10.29
CA ASP A 33 8.92 -17.38 -11.29
C ASP A 33 7.59 -16.79 -10.80
N LEU A 34 7.57 -15.99 -9.76
CA LEU A 34 6.46 -15.07 -9.58
C LEU A 34 6.71 -13.87 -10.53
N ASN A 35 6.21 -14.00 -11.75
CA ASN A 35 6.03 -12.86 -12.66
C ASN A 35 5.04 -11.91 -11.99
N VAL A 36 5.52 -11.14 -11.00
CA VAL A 36 4.74 -10.12 -10.33
C VAL A 36 4.53 -9.02 -11.35
N THR A 37 3.41 -9.11 -12.05
CA THR A 37 3.00 -8.06 -12.98
C THR A 37 2.96 -6.74 -12.21
N LYS A 38 3.79 -5.79 -12.64
CA LYS A 38 3.80 -4.43 -12.09
C LYS A 38 2.39 -3.85 -12.19
N ARG A 39 1.87 -3.38 -11.07
CA ARG A 39 0.54 -2.77 -10.98
C ARG A 39 0.64 -1.26 -10.76
N ASN A 40 -0.34 -0.55 -11.29
CA ASN A 40 -0.56 0.86 -11.00
C ASN A 40 -1.48 0.98 -9.79
N ILE A 41 -0.98 1.57 -8.71
CA ILE A 41 -1.69 1.61 -7.42
C ILE A 41 -1.92 3.05 -6.98
N GLY A 42 -3.16 3.39 -6.72
CA GLY A 42 -3.54 4.64 -6.06
C GLY A 42 -3.71 4.42 -4.55
N VAL A 43 -3.06 5.24 -3.74
CA VAL A 43 -3.20 5.21 -2.29
C VAL A 43 -3.91 6.48 -1.84
N LEU A 44 -5.10 6.34 -1.29
CA LEU A 44 -5.92 7.43 -0.79
C LEU A 44 -5.71 7.59 0.71
N GLY A 45 -4.84 8.52 1.07
CA GLY A 45 -4.42 8.81 2.44
C GLY A 45 -2.90 8.72 2.62
N ALA A 46 -2.28 9.85 2.98
CA ALA A 46 -0.83 9.97 3.21
C ALA A 46 -0.44 9.92 4.71
N GLY A 47 -1.34 9.43 5.56
CA GLY A 47 -1.05 9.20 6.97
C GLY A 47 0.00 8.10 7.20
N THR A 48 0.36 7.87 8.46
CA THR A 48 1.40 6.90 8.84
C THR A 48 1.22 5.53 8.20
N TRP A 49 0.00 4.99 8.25
CA TRP A 49 -0.29 3.65 7.70
C TRP A 49 -0.28 3.64 6.17
N GLY A 50 -0.93 4.64 5.54
CA GLY A 50 -0.95 4.78 4.09
C GLY A 50 0.46 4.90 3.50
N MET A 51 1.32 5.71 4.11
CA MET A 51 2.70 5.88 3.67
C MET A 51 3.57 4.64 3.87
N ALA A 52 3.37 3.89 4.97
CA ALA A 52 4.08 2.62 5.18
C ALA A 52 3.73 1.59 4.09
N LEU A 53 2.44 1.45 3.78
CA LEU A 53 1.95 0.56 2.72
C LEU A 53 2.38 1.03 1.33
N ALA A 54 2.25 2.33 1.03
CA ALA A 54 2.68 2.90 -0.24
C ALA A 54 4.18 2.64 -0.51
N ARG A 55 5.02 2.82 0.52
CA ARG A 55 6.45 2.48 0.43
C ARG A 55 6.67 1.00 0.16
N MET A 56 6.01 0.13 0.92
CA MET A 56 6.12 -1.33 0.75
C MET A 56 5.76 -1.74 -0.68
N LEU A 57 4.63 -1.27 -1.19
CA LEU A 57 4.15 -1.56 -2.55
C LEU A 57 5.10 -1.02 -3.62
N CYS A 58 5.66 0.18 -3.44
CA CYS A 58 6.63 0.77 -4.34
C CYS A 58 7.93 -0.03 -4.39
N VAL A 59 8.48 -0.42 -3.22
CA VAL A 59 9.70 -1.24 -3.13
C VAL A 59 9.49 -2.65 -3.71
N SER A 60 8.25 -3.15 -3.71
CA SER A 60 7.89 -4.41 -4.37
C SER A 60 7.75 -4.30 -5.90
N GLY A 61 8.12 -3.15 -6.49
CA GLY A 61 8.18 -2.95 -7.95
C GLY A 61 6.91 -2.38 -8.58
N ASN A 62 5.88 -2.03 -7.79
CA ASN A 62 4.67 -1.42 -8.31
C ASN A 62 4.84 0.09 -8.56
N ASP A 63 4.01 0.63 -9.44
CA ASP A 63 3.89 2.07 -9.67
C ASP A 63 2.86 2.64 -8.70
N VAL A 64 3.31 3.43 -7.74
CA VAL A 64 2.46 3.89 -6.63
C VAL A 64 2.32 5.41 -6.63
N GLN A 65 1.08 5.87 -6.53
CA GLN A 65 0.75 7.29 -6.40
C GLN A 65 -0.09 7.53 -5.15
N VAL A 66 0.35 8.47 -4.32
CA VAL A 66 -0.30 8.80 -3.04
C VAL A 66 -1.01 10.12 -3.14
N TRP A 67 -2.25 10.14 -2.68
CA TRP A 67 -3.08 11.33 -2.52
C TRP A 67 -3.42 11.59 -1.05
N SER A 68 -3.53 12.86 -0.68
CA SER A 68 -4.11 13.29 0.59
C SER A 68 -5.07 14.47 0.37
N ALA A 69 -6.12 14.51 1.19
CA ALA A 69 -7.00 15.68 1.26
C ALA A 69 -6.30 16.93 1.84
N ILE A 70 -5.14 16.75 2.48
CA ILE A 70 -4.34 17.81 3.07
C ILE A 70 -3.18 18.12 2.12
N GLU A 71 -3.36 19.15 1.27
CA GLU A 71 -2.35 19.52 0.27
C GLU A 71 -0.97 19.82 0.86
N LYS A 72 -0.91 20.46 2.03
CA LYS A 72 0.35 20.75 2.73
C LYS A 72 1.13 19.50 3.11
N GLU A 73 0.43 18.38 3.38
CA GLU A 73 1.05 17.09 3.65
C GLU A 73 1.73 16.56 2.39
N ILE A 74 1.07 16.65 1.25
CA ILE A 74 1.62 16.28 -0.06
C ILE A 74 2.83 17.14 -0.41
N ASP A 75 2.77 18.46 -0.20
CA ASP A 75 3.90 19.37 -0.46
C ASP A 75 5.11 19.00 0.41
N SER A 76 4.88 18.74 1.69
CA SER A 76 5.94 18.33 2.63
C SER A 76 6.56 16.99 2.23
N LEU A 77 5.75 15.96 1.98
CA LEU A 77 6.23 14.63 1.61
C LEU A 77 6.97 14.62 0.28
N SER A 78 6.49 15.40 -0.70
CA SER A 78 7.14 15.52 -2.00
C SER A 78 8.51 16.17 -1.92
N SER A 79 8.64 17.22 -1.09
CA SER A 79 9.86 18.01 -0.99
C SER A 79 10.90 17.38 -0.06
N THR A 80 10.47 16.87 1.10
CA THR A 80 11.39 16.37 2.13
C THR A 80 11.70 14.89 2.04
N ARG A 81 10.82 14.11 1.40
CA ARG A 81 10.86 12.64 1.37
C ARG A 81 10.94 12.03 2.79
N VAL A 82 10.39 12.73 3.78
CA VAL A 82 10.35 12.31 5.19
C VAL A 82 8.93 12.40 5.71
N HIS A 83 8.47 11.32 6.36
CA HIS A 83 7.18 11.33 7.06
C HIS A 83 7.40 11.57 8.55
N PRO A 84 6.73 12.58 9.17
CA PRO A 84 7.02 13.00 10.55
C PRO A 84 6.82 11.88 11.58
N ASN A 85 5.85 11.01 11.37
CA ASN A 85 5.54 9.90 12.29
C ASN A 85 6.24 8.57 11.93
N LEU A 86 7.12 8.55 10.93
CA LEU A 86 7.88 7.38 10.51
C LEU A 86 9.38 7.73 10.44
N PRO A 87 10.02 8.01 11.57
CA PRO A 87 11.41 8.38 11.60
C PRO A 87 12.28 7.26 11.04
N GLY A 88 13.24 7.62 10.17
CA GLY A 88 14.12 6.65 9.52
C GLY A 88 13.53 5.91 8.31
N MET A 89 12.23 6.06 8.01
CA MET A 89 11.65 5.53 6.79
C MET A 89 12.09 6.37 5.59
N LYS A 90 12.86 5.77 4.68
CA LYS A 90 13.18 6.41 3.40
C LYS A 90 12.00 6.22 2.44
N ILE A 91 11.51 7.32 1.90
CA ILE A 91 10.49 7.31 0.84
C ILE A 91 11.20 7.16 -0.50
N PRO A 92 10.92 6.12 -1.30
CA PRO A 92 11.55 5.92 -2.62
C PRO A 92 11.28 7.11 -3.55
N ASP A 93 12.23 7.45 -4.39
CA ASP A 93 12.10 8.55 -5.36
C ASP A 93 11.00 8.26 -6.40
N GLU A 94 10.78 6.99 -6.70
CA GLU A 94 9.75 6.49 -7.62
C GLU A 94 8.32 6.65 -7.06
N LEU A 95 8.16 6.82 -5.73
CA LEU A 95 6.85 7.03 -5.12
C LEU A 95 6.34 8.42 -5.49
N ARG A 96 5.22 8.46 -6.20
CA ARG A 96 4.62 9.71 -6.68
C ARG A 96 3.58 10.25 -5.71
N PHE A 97 3.46 11.56 -5.66
CA PHE A 97 2.47 12.28 -4.87
C PHE A 97 1.59 13.14 -5.76
N THR A 98 0.32 13.27 -5.41
CA THR A 98 -0.61 14.15 -6.11
C THR A 98 -1.60 14.80 -5.16
N LYS A 99 -2.06 16.00 -5.52
CA LYS A 99 -3.18 16.71 -4.87
C LYS A 99 -4.52 16.41 -5.55
N SER A 100 -4.48 15.80 -6.74
CA SER A 100 -5.67 15.45 -7.50
C SER A 100 -6.14 14.05 -7.16
N ILE A 101 -7.36 13.93 -6.65
CA ILE A 101 -7.98 12.61 -6.41
C ILE A 101 -8.24 11.88 -7.74
N GLU A 102 -8.51 12.62 -8.83
CA GLU A 102 -8.66 12.06 -10.16
C GLU A 102 -7.40 11.31 -10.59
N GLU A 103 -6.22 11.94 -10.49
CA GLU A 103 -4.94 11.30 -10.84
C GLU A 103 -4.63 10.09 -9.99
N ALA A 104 -5.05 10.12 -8.72
CA ALA A 104 -4.85 9.00 -7.81
C ALA A 104 -5.76 7.81 -8.11
N CYS A 105 -6.93 8.04 -8.73
CA CYS A 105 -7.92 7.00 -8.99
C CYS A 105 -7.89 6.49 -10.43
N LYS A 106 -7.71 7.40 -11.40
CA LYS A 106 -7.81 7.07 -12.81
C LYS A 106 -6.65 6.19 -13.29
N ASP A 107 -6.97 5.23 -14.13
CA ASP A 107 -5.99 4.30 -14.74
C ASP A 107 -5.14 3.53 -13.70
N LYS A 108 -5.74 3.19 -12.56
CA LYS A 108 -5.13 2.35 -11.53
C LYS A 108 -5.72 0.93 -11.57
N ASP A 109 -4.89 -0.07 -11.33
CA ASP A 109 -5.34 -1.45 -11.16
C ASP A 109 -5.94 -1.67 -9.76
N VAL A 110 -5.38 -0.96 -8.77
CA VAL A 110 -5.75 -1.08 -7.36
C VAL A 110 -5.90 0.30 -6.73
N LEU A 111 -6.97 0.50 -5.97
CA LEU A 111 -7.15 1.66 -5.09
C LEU A 111 -7.11 1.22 -3.63
N LEU A 112 -6.18 1.74 -2.87
CA LEU A 112 -6.00 1.47 -1.46
C LEU A 112 -6.54 2.66 -0.63
N PHE A 113 -7.64 2.44 0.09
CA PHE A 113 -8.20 3.41 1.02
C PHE A 113 -7.48 3.30 2.37
N ALA A 114 -6.68 4.31 2.70
CA ALA A 114 -5.88 4.39 3.92
C ALA A 114 -6.14 5.69 4.72
N VAL A 115 -7.34 6.22 4.58
CA VAL A 115 -7.84 7.36 5.39
C VAL A 115 -8.42 6.86 6.72
N PRO A 116 -8.52 7.72 7.75
CA PRO A 116 -9.26 7.38 8.96
C PRO A 116 -10.73 7.02 8.64
N SER A 117 -11.32 6.08 9.39
CA SER A 117 -12.67 5.53 9.13
C SER A 117 -13.75 6.61 8.94
N VAL A 118 -13.69 7.68 9.71
CA VAL A 118 -14.63 8.81 9.61
C VAL A 118 -14.59 9.56 8.26
N PHE A 119 -13.56 9.35 7.47
CA PHE A 119 -13.39 9.96 6.15
C PHE A 119 -13.55 9.00 4.98
N VAL A 120 -13.79 7.70 5.23
CA VAL A 120 -13.92 6.69 4.17
C VAL A 120 -15.06 7.07 3.22
N ARG A 121 -16.28 7.31 3.75
CA ARG A 121 -17.46 7.68 2.94
C ARG A 121 -17.20 8.92 2.08
N SER A 122 -16.74 10.01 2.70
CA SER A 122 -16.52 11.25 2.00
C SER A 122 -15.38 11.16 0.96
N THR A 123 -14.38 10.31 1.21
CA THR A 123 -13.31 10.05 0.25
C THR A 123 -13.81 9.19 -0.91
N ALA A 124 -14.61 8.16 -0.63
CA ALA A 124 -15.23 7.31 -1.64
C ALA A 124 -16.15 8.12 -2.56
N ALA A 125 -17.00 8.98 -1.99
CA ALA A 125 -17.86 9.87 -2.78
C ALA A 125 -17.07 10.79 -3.73
N LYS A 126 -15.92 11.32 -3.28
CA LYS A 126 -15.03 12.12 -4.14
C LYS A 126 -14.31 11.29 -5.19
N ALA A 127 -13.96 10.05 -4.89
CA ALA A 127 -13.27 9.15 -5.80
C ALA A 127 -14.21 8.59 -6.88
N ARG A 128 -15.49 8.38 -6.55
CA ARG A 128 -16.50 7.72 -7.40
C ARG A 128 -16.48 8.10 -8.89
N PRO A 129 -16.40 9.39 -9.29
CA PRO A 129 -16.40 9.78 -10.71
C PRO A 129 -15.21 9.22 -11.51
N TYR A 130 -14.15 8.78 -10.84
CA TYR A 130 -12.87 8.40 -11.43
C TYR A 130 -12.53 6.91 -11.23
N VAL A 131 -13.41 6.17 -10.55
CA VAL A 131 -13.23 4.75 -10.27
C VAL A 131 -13.85 3.92 -11.40
N ALA A 132 -13.05 3.07 -12.03
CA ALA A 132 -13.51 2.14 -13.07
C ALA A 132 -14.03 0.82 -12.45
N ASP A 133 -14.90 0.11 -13.19
CA ASP A 133 -15.57 -1.08 -12.68
C ASP A 133 -14.61 -2.26 -12.41
N ASP A 134 -13.52 -2.34 -13.15
CA ASP A 134 -12.52 -3.39 -13.06
C ASP A 134 -11.42 -3.14 -12.01
N GLN A 135 -11.41 -1.97 -11.39
CA GLN A 135 -10.44 -1.64 -10.35
C GLN A 135 -10.69 -2.44 -9.07
N ILE A 136 -9.62 -2.96 -8.50
CA ILE A 136 -9.63 -3.63 -7.20
C ILE A 136 -9.63 -2.56 -6.09
N ILE A 137 -10.64 -2.60 -5.24
CA ILE A 137 -10.73 -1.69 -4.08
C ILE A 137 -10.25 -2.43 -2.85
N VAL A 138 -9.29 -1.84 -2.14
CA VAL A 138 -8.73 -2.36 -0.90
C VAL A 138 -8.94 -1.33 0.20
N ASP A 139 -9.48 -1.74 1.32
CA ASP A 139 -9.62 -0.91 2.51
C ASP A 139 -8.71 -1.40 3.63
N VAL A 140 -8.06 -0.46 4.33
CA VAL A 140 -7.25 -0.74 5.51
C VAL A 140 -7.68 0.09 6.73
N ALA A 141 -8.76 0.84 6.61
CA ALA A 141 -9.37 1.53 7.72
C ALA A 141 -10.10 0.53 8.64
N LYS A 142 -10.15 0.84 9.93
CA LYS A 142 -10.80 0.00 10.92
C LYS A 142 -11.98 0.75 11.53
N GLY A 143 -13.11 0.06 11.68
CA GLY A 143 -14.27 0.61 12.36
C GLY A 143 -15.59 0.29 11.68
N ILE A 144 -16.63 0.90 12.22
CA ILE A 144 -17.99 0.90 11.68
C ILE A 144 -18.49 2.34 11.66
N GLU A 145 -19.38 2.65 10.74
CA GLU A 145 -20.01 3.97 10.65
C GLU A 145 -21.14 4.07 11.72
N PRO A 146 -21.14 5.12 12.56
CA PRO A 146 -22.09 5.19 13.69
C PRO A 146 -23.55 5.18 13.29
N ASP A 147 -23.91 5.87 12.20
CA ASP A 147 -25.32 6.08 11.82
C ASP A 147 -25.91 4.87 11.08
N THR A 148 -25.13 4.22 10.23
CA THR A 148 -25.58 3.09 9.40
C THR A 148 -25.19 1.74 9.97
N LEU A 149 -24.23 1.70 10.88
CA LEU A 149 -23.52 0.51 11.38
C LEU A 149 -22.80 -0.27 10.26
N TYR A 150 -22.56 0.35 9.14
CA TYR A 150 -21.83 -0.25 8.04
C TYR A 150 -20.36 -0.42 8.39
N THR A 151 -19.80 -1.54 7.96
CA THR A 151 -18.36 -1.74 7.89
C THR A 151 -17.76 -0.84 6.80
N MET A 152 -16.45 -0.64 6.83
CA MET A 152 -15.78 0.19 5.82
C MET A 152 -15.99 -0.37 4.41
N THR A 153 -16.02 -1.70 4.26
CA THR A 153 -16.27 -2.36 2.96
C THR A 153 -17.68 -2.07 2.46
N GLU A 154 -18.70 -2.14 3.34
CA GLU A 154 -20.08 -1.80 2.99
C GLU A 154 -20.24 -0.33 2.60
N ILE A 155 -19.54 0.59 3.27
CA ILE A 155 -19.50 2.01 2.89
C ILE A 155 -18.91 2.17 1.49
N LEU A 156 -17.80 1.49 1.19
CA LEU A 156 -17.18 1.57 -0.14
C LEU A 156 -18.06 0.97 -1.23
N ALA A 157 -18.76 -0.14 -0.94
CA ALA A 157 -19.72 -0.74 -1.86
C ALA A 157 -20.89 0.22 -2.15
N ASP A 158 -21.47 0.82 -1.10
CA ASP A 158 -22.56 1.78 -1.20
C ASP A 158 -22.17 3.03 -2.02
N GLU A 159 -21.05 3.66 -1.69
CA GLU A 159 -20.60 4.90 -2.34
C GLU A 159 -20.07 4.69 -3.76
N LEU A 160 -19.34 3.61 -4.01
CA LEU A 160 -18.74 3.35 -5.32
C LEU A 160 -19.68 2.61 -6.26
N GLY A 161 -20.81 2.08 -5.77
CA GLY A 161 -21.76 1.30 -6.56
C GLY A 161 -21.21 -0.07 -6.97
N LYS A 162 -20.30 -0.62 -6.18
CA LYS A 162 -19.68 -1.95 -6.42
C LYS A 162 -20.25 -2.94 -5.41
N GLU A 163 -20.63 -4.14 -5.89
CA GLU A 163 -20.99 -5.22 -4.98
C GLU A 163 -19.74 -5.62 -4.18
N GLY A 164 -19.88 -5.67 -2.85
CA GLY A 164 -18.82 -6.12 -1.98
C GLY A 164 -18.52 -7.60 -2.21
N GLY A 165 -17.27 -7.91 -2.54
CA GLY A 165 -16.77 -9.29 -2.63
C GLY A 165 -16.37 -9.84 -1.25
#